data_6bb4e668b03c9035e9bf1ae29aa16249
#
_entry.id   6bb4e668b03c9035e9bf1ae29aa16249
#
_cell.length_a   1.000
_cell.length_b   1.000
_cell.length_c   1.000
_cell.angle_alpha   90.00
_cell.angle_beta   90.00
_cell.angle_gamma   90.00
#
_symmetry.space_group_name_H-M   'P 1'
#
loop_
_entity.id
_entity.type
_entity.pdbx_description
1 polymer ?
#
loop_
_entity_poly.entity_id
_entity_poly.type
_entity_poly.pdbx_seq_one_letter_code
_entity_poly.pdbx_strand_id
1 'polypeptide(L)'
;MKQTPLIISVIALVAVAALGIFQLTSNGKGSKKTTSGEDVEVTAQPGSIVWFDLDRVLNEYDMANDLRSVVETKVQSIQEEINRRGNKLQSDVNKFQSDLDKGLLVRSVAEQRNIKLQEQQNNFNNYAAQKQQEIAEEQQVMMNQIGDAIKTFLDKFNEEHKYAMIIATQGSVLPAPVATGDPDLDVTDAILAGLNDEYIQSKGKGGKAAPATAEESETK
;
A
#
# COMPACT_ATOMS: atom_id res chain seq x y z
N MET A 1 -10.86 -34.74 -21.43
CA MET A 1 -9.43 -34.43 -21.29
C MET A 1 -9.04 -33.08 -21.91
N LYS A 2 -9.79 -31.99 -21.69
CA LYS A 2 -9.43 -30.64 -22.25
C LYS A 2 -9.43 -29.51 -21.25
N GLN A 3 -9.40 -29.77 -19.94
CA GLN A 3 -9.47 -28.71 -18.92
C GLN A 3 -8.19 -28.46 -18.14
N THR A 4 -7.17 -29.30 -18.24
CA THR A 4 -5.87 -29.14 -17.58
C THR A 4 -5.10 -27.88 -18.02
N PRO A 5 -5.08 -27.48 -19.30
CA PRO A 5 -4.37 -26.25 -19.69
C PRO A 5 -5.04 -24.97 -19.16
N LEU A 6 -6.34 -25.00 -18.90
CA LEU A 6 -7.09 -23.84 -18.41
C LEU A 6 -6.79 -23.53 -16.93
N ILE A 7 -6.58 -24.57 -16.12
CA ILE A 7 -6.22 -24.44 -14.70
C ILE A 7 -4.82 -23.85 -14.55
N ILE A 8 -3.87 -24.30 -15.36
CA ILE A 8 -2.49 -23.79 -15.38
C ILE A 8 -2.45 -22.33 -15.84
N SER A 9 -3.29 -21.95 -16.80
CA SER A 9 -3.38 -20.59 -17.33
C SER A 9 -3.92 -19.60 -16.29
N VAL A 10 -4.89 -19.99 -15.46
CA VAL A 10 -5.46 -19.11 -14.41
C VAL A 10 -4.46 -18.88 -13.27
N ILE A 11 -3.70 -19.91 -12.87
CA ILE A 11 -2.66 -19.78 -11.84
C ILE A 11 -1.55 -18.83 -12.33
N ALA A 12 -1.15 -18.93 -13.60
CA ALA A 12 -0.15 -18.04 -14.19
C ALA A 12 -0.64 -16.58 -14.27
N LEU A 13 -1.93 -16.34 -14.52
CA LEU A 13 -2.51 -15.01 -14.67
C LEU A 13 -2.60 -14.26 -13.31
N VAL A 14 -2.89 -14.97 -12.23
CA VAL A 14 -2.89 -14.42 -10.87
C VAL A 14 -1.46 -14.05 -10.43
N ALA A 15 -0.47 -14.87 -10.77
CA ALA A 15 0.94 -14.59 -10.45
C ALA A 15 1.48 -13.34 -11.19
N VAL A 16 1.05 -13.11 -12.44
CA VAL A 16 1.45 -11.94 -13.24
C VAL A 16 0.81 -10.65 -12.72
N ALA A 17 -0.44 -10.69 -12.25
CA ALA A 17 -1.08 -9.52 -11.65
C ALA A 17 -0.40 -9.07 -10.35
N ALA A 18 0.06 -10.03 -9.53
CA ALA A 18 0.79 -9.73 -8.29
C ALA A 18 2.19 -9.14 -8.54
N LEU A 19 2.87 -9.56 -9.62
CA LEU A 19 4.18 -9.01 -10.01
C LEU A 19 4.09 -7.59 -10.59
N GLY A 20 2.98 -7.22 -11.23
CA GLY A 20 2.78 -5.90 -11.79
C GLY A 20 2.68 -4.79 -10.73
N ILE A 21 2.13 -5.10 -9.56
CA ILE A 21 2.00 -4.14 -8.45
C ILE A 21 3.35 -3.93 -7.74
N PHE A 22 4.20 -4.96 -7.67
CA PHE A 22 5.51 -4.87 -7.03
C PHE A 22 6.50 -3.95 -7.77
N GLN A 23 6.35 -3.78 -9.08
CA GLN A 23 7.28 -2.94 -9.86
C GLN A 23 7.02 -1.43 -9.71
N LEU A 24 5.84 -1.00 -9.24
CA LEU A 24 5.55 0.42 -9.01
C LEU A 24 6.10 0.96 -7.69
N THR A 25 6.52 0.09 -6.76
CA THR A 25 6.96 0.51 -5.41
C THR A 25 8.47 0.38 -5.17
N SER A 26 9.27 -0.18 -6.10
CA SER A 26 10.66 -0.56 -5.82
C SER A 26 11.73 0.39 -6.35
N ASN A 27 11.44 1.68 -6.57
CA ASN A 27 12.48 2.63 -7.00
C ASN A 27 12.66 3.79 -6.00
N GLY A 28 13.32 3.49 -4.88
CA GLY A 28 13.65 4.48 -3.88
C GLY A 28 14.73 4.00 -2.92
N LYS A 29 16.01 4.07 -3.31
CA LYS A 29 17.11 4.05 -2.35
C LYS A 29 17.10 5.37 -1.57
N GLY A 30 16.37 5.41 -0.46
CA GLY A 30 16.38 6.52 0.50
C GLY A 30 17.67 6.52 1.31
N SER A 31 18.48 7.53 1.15
CA SER A 31 19.58 7.85 2.03
C SER A 31 19.02 8.32 3.37
N LYS A 32 19.31 7.59 4.46
CA LYS A 32 19.03 8.03 5.82
C LYS A 32 19.87 9.28 6.12
N LYS A 33 19.23 10.41 6.28
CA LYS A 33 19.78 11.55 6.98
C LYS A 33 18.77 11.94 8.06
N THR A 34 19.01 11.44 9.26
CA THR A 34 18.32 11.86 10.47
C THR A 34 18.76 13.28 10.74
N THR A 35 17.90 14.25 10.52
CA THR A 35 18.12 15.63 10.97
C THR A 35 17.16 15.85 12.13
N SER A 36 17.73 15.80 13.33
CA SER A 36 17.09 16.20 14.58
C SER A 36 17.04 17.72 14.62
N GLY A 37 15.84 18.29 14.78
CA GLY A 37 15.55 19.58 15.41
C GLY A 37 16.51 20.75 15.13
N GLU A 38 16.59 21.23 13.88
CA GLU A 38 16.99 22.59 13.59
C GLU A 38 15.72 23.34 13.14
N ASP A 39 15.41 24.45 13.82
CA ASP A 39 14.37 25.38 13.38
C ASP A 39 14.70 25.81 11.93
N VAL A 40 13.96 25.27 10.97
CA VAL A 40 14.09 25.64 9.56
C VAL A 40 13.50 27.05 9.44
N GLU A 41 14.35 28.06 9.29
CA GLU A 41 13.94 29.46 9.18
C GLU A 41 13.20 29.65 7.85
N VAL A 42 11.93 30.00 7.93
CA VAL A 42 11.09 30.27 6.76
C VAL A 42 11.22 31.75 6.40
N THR A 43 11.75 32.05 5.23
CA THR A 43 12.01 33.42 4.75
C THR A 43 10.78 34.09 4.15
N ALA A 44 9.77 33.33 3.76
CA ALA A 44 8.56 33.82 3.11
C ALA A 44 7.72 34.71 4.04
N GLN A 45 7.28 35.87 3.53
CA GLN A 45 6.52 36.87 4.29
C GLN A 45 5.03 36.49 4.40
N PRO A 46 4.32 36.90 5.47
CA PRO A 46 2.87 36.77 5.56
C PRO A 46 2.17 37.38 4.34
N GLY A 47 1.16 36.70 3.82
CA GLY A 47 0.46 37.10 2.60
C GLY A 47 1.09 36.63 1.29
N SER A 48 2.27 35.99 1.33
CA SER A 48 2.89 35.36 0.17
C SER A 48 2.13 34.11 -0.28
N ILE A 49 2.30 33.74 -1.55
CA ILE A 49 1.94 32.42 -2.06
C ILE A 49 3.20 31.57 -2.01
N VAL A 50 3.16 30.49 -1.24
CA VAL A 50 4.29 29.58 -1.04
C VAL A 50 3.97 28.21 -1.65
N TRP A 51 4.99 27.40 -1.84
CA TRP A 51 4.83 26.06 -2.38
C TRP A 51 5.69 25.03 -1.63
N PHE A 52 5.29 23.76 -1.73
CA PHE A 52 6.08 22.64 -1.22
C PHE A 52 6.03 21.45 -2.20
N ASP A 53 7.08 20.64 -2.18
CA ASP A 53 7.20 19.42 -2.97
C ASP A 53 6.50 18.26 -2.25
N LEU A 54 5.32 17.90 -2.74
CA LEU A 54 4.53 16.80 -2.18
C LEU A 54 5.22 15.45 -2.33
N ASP A 55 5.91 15.21 -3.46
CA ASP A 55 6.61 13.94 -3.68
C ASP A 55 7.72 13.77 -2.65
N ARG A 56 8.44 14.85 -2.36
CA ARG A 56 9.46 14.85 -1.34
C ARG A 56 8.87 14.62 0.06
N VAL A 57 7.77 15.31 0.40
CA VAL A 57 7.06 15.11 1.66
C VAL A 57 6.59 13.66 1.80
N LEU A 58 5.96 13.07 0.79
CA LEU A 58 5.50 11.69 0.83
C LEU A 58 6.64 10.67 0.98
N ASN A 59 7.85 10.99 0.50
CA ASN A 59 9.00 10.09 0.58
C ASN A 59 9.80 10.24 1.89
N GLU A 60 9.83 11.43 2.49
CA GLU A 60 10.66 11.74 3.66
C GLU A 60 9.83 11.87 4.96
N TYR A 61 8.50 11.85 4.90
CA TYR A 61 7.63 11.88 6.07
C TYR A 61 7.65 10.52 6.81
N ASP A 62 8.07 10.53 8.06
CA ASP A 62 8.23 9.32 8.88
C ASP A 62 6.94 8.51 9.02
N MET A 63 5.79 9.18 9.22
CA MET A 63 4.49 8.50 9.28
C MET A 63 4.17 7.79 7.97
N ALA A 64 4.44 8.43 6.83
CA ALA A 64 4.19 7.82 5.52
C ALA A 64 5.07 6.59 5.32
N ASN A 65 6.33 6.64 5.75
CA ASN A 65 7.26 5.52 5.68
C ASN A 65 6.86 4.36 6.61
N ASP A 66 6.42 4.67 7.83
CA ASP A 66 5.94 3.66 8.78
C ASP A 66 4.67 2.97 8.25
N LEU A 67 3.68 3.73 7.79
CA LEU A 67 2.45 3.18 7.23
C LEU A 67 2.71 2.34 5.97
N ARG A 68 3.60 2.81 5.08
CA ARG A 68 4.02 2.05 3.90
C ARG A 68 4.63 0.71 4.30
N SER A 69 5.53 0.69 5.29
CA SER A 69 6.16 -0.53 5.80
C SER A 69 5.12 -1.53 6.35
N VAL A 70 4.08 -1.05 7.04
CA VAL A 70 2.98 -1.89 7.52
C VAL A 70 2.22 -2.52 6.36
N VAL A 71 1.84 -1.72 5.35
CA VAL A 71 1.14 -2.21 4.15
C VAL A 71 2.02 -3.20 3.37
N GLU A 72 3.30 -2.90 3.17
CA GLU A 72 4.24 -3.80 2.50
C GLU A 72 4.36 -5.15 3.21
N THR A 73 4.46 -5.15 4.53
CA THR A 73 4.49 -6.38 5.35
C THR A 73 3.20 -7.19 5.16
N LYS A 74 2.05 -6.53 5.13
CA LYS A 74 0.75 -7.17 4.89
C LYS A 74 0.67 -7.76 3.49
N VAL A 75 1.13 -7.03 2.47
CA VAL A 75 1.19 -7.50 1.08
C VAL A 75 2.07 -8.74 0.97
N GLN A 76 3.25 -8.74 1.58
CA GLN A 76 4.15 -9.90 1.58
C GLN A 76 3.49 -11.12 2.24
N SER A 77 2.87 -10.94 3.40
CA SER A 77 2.17 -12.02 4.09
C SER A 77 1.01 -12.60 3.27
N ILE A 78 0.22 -11.76 2.61
CA ILE A 78 -0.85 -12.18 1.71
C ILE A 78 -0.28 -12.96 0.52
N GLN A 79 0.82 -12.47 -0.08
CA GLN A 79 1.46 -13.12 -1.22
C GLN A 79 2.01 -14.51 -0.86
N GLU A 80 2.63 -14.64 0.30
CA GLU A 80 3.12 -15.94 0.81
C GLU A 80 1.95 -16.93 1.01
N GLU A 81 0.84 -16.47 1.57
CA GLU A 81 -0.34 -17.31 1.78
C GLU A 81 -0.99 -17.73 0.46
N ILE A 82 -1.10 -16.84 -0.52
CA ILE A 82 -1.59 -17.15 -1.87
C ILE A 82 -0.68 -18.21 -2.52
N ASN A 83 0.63 -18.03 -2.45
CA ASN A 83 1.61 -18.99 -2.99
C ASN A 83 1.49 -20.35 -2.29
N ARG A 84 1.36 -20.36 -0.96
CA ARG A 84 1.20 -21.60 -0.18
C ARG A 84 -0.07 -22.37 -0.58
N ARG A 85 -1.20 -21.65 -0.70
CA ARG A 85 -2.49 -22.26 -1.12
C ARG A 85 -2.45 -22.72 -2.56
N GLY A 86 -1.85 -21.95 -3.45
CA GLY A 86 -1.69 -22.32 -4.86
C GLY A 86 -0.84 -23.58 -5.05
N ASN A 87 0.31 -23.63 -4.37
CA ASN A 87 1.20 -24.80 -4.39
C ASN A 87 0.51 -26.04 -3.83
N LYS A 88 -0.26 -25.89 -2.74
CA LYS A 88 -1.03 -26.99 -2.18
C LYS A 88 -2.08 -27.51 -3.18
N LEU A 89 -2.84 -26.63 -3.78
CA LEU A 89 -3.84 -27.00 -4.79
C LEU A 89 -3.19 -27.71 -5.98
N GLN A 90 -2.07 -27.19 -6.49
CA GLN A 90 -1.32 -27.82 -7.58
C GLN A 90 -0.83 -29.23 -7.20
N SER A 91 -0.33 -29.40 -5.97
CA SER A 91 0.07 -30.70 -5.46
C SER A 91 -1.10 -31.68 -5.38
N ASP A 92 -2.28 -31.23 -4.88
CA ASP A 92 -3.49 -32.04 -4.78
C ASP A 92 -3.98 -32.46 -6.18
N VAL A 93 -3.92 -31.56 -7.18
CA VAL A 93 -4.26 -31.87 -8.58
C VAL A 93 -3.28 -32.88 -9.17
N ASN A 94 -1.97 -32.70 -8.99
CA ASN A 94 -0.95 -33.61 -9.50
C ASN A 94 -1.09 -35.02 -8.88
N LYS A 95 -1.38 -35.08 -7.58
CA LYS A 95 -1.63 -36.34 -6.89
C LYS A 95 -2.88 -37.03 -7.42
N PHE A 96 -3.95 -36.30 -7.60
CA PHE A 96 -5.19 -36.86 -8.18
C PHE A 96 -4.96 -37.43 -9.59
N GLN A 97 -4.25 -36.72 -10.45
CA GLN A 97 -3.89 -37.17 -11.78
C GLN A 97 -3.05 -38.45 -11.73
N SER A 98 -2.01 -38.46 -10.89
CA SER A 98 -1.16 -39.64 -10.71
C SER A 98 -1.93 -40.88 -10.20
N ASP A 99 -2.85 -40.67 -9.26
CA ASP A 99 -3.69 -41.77 -8.72
C ASP A 99 -4.65 -42.32 -9.79
N LEU A 100 -5.18 -41.46 -10.69
CA LEU A 100 -5.99 -41.86 -11.84
C LEU A 100 -5.17 -42.67 -12.86
N ASP A 101 -3.98 -42.18 -13.23
CA ASP A 101 -3.12 -42.79 -14.24
C ASP A 101 -2.64 -44.20 -13.79
N LYS A 102 -2.46 -44.37 -12.48
CA LYS A 102 -2.11 -45.64 -11.86
C LYS A 102 -3.29 -46.60 -11.61
N GLY A 103 -4.52 -46.19 -11.94
CA GLY A 103 -5.71 -46.96 -11.69
C GLY A 103 -6.02 -47.20 -10.20
N LEU A 104 -5.55 -46.36 -9.31
CA LEU A 104 -5.71 -46.51 -7.86
C LEU A 104 -7.08 -46.02 -7.35
N LEU A 105 -7.86 -45.37 -8.20
CA LEU A 105 -9.14 -44.77 -7.81
C LEU A 105 -10.33 -45.53 -8.46
N VAL A 106 -11.27 -45.94 -7.64
CA VAL A 106 -12.59 -46.37 -8.15
C VAL A 106 -13.38 -45.13 -8.59
N ARG A 107 -14.30 -45.33 -9.57
CA ARG A 107 -15.00 -44.23 -10.22
C ARG A 107 -15.68 -43.26 -9.26
N SER A 108 -16.39 -43.75 -8.24
CA SER A 108 -17.08 -42.91 -7.26
C SER A 108 -16.13 -42.03 -6.45
N VAL A 109 -14.94 -42.54 -6.09
CA VAL A 109 -13.92 -41.79 -5.37
C VAL A 109 -13.29 -40.74 -6.29
N ALA A 110 -13.05 -41.09 -7.56
CA ALA A 110 -12.52 -40.14 -8.54
C ALA A 110 -13.49 -38.97 -8.77
N GLU A 111 -14.78 -39.23 -8.89
CA GLU A 111 -15.83 -38.21 -9.04
C GLU A 111 -15.89 -37.29 -7.81
N GLN A 112 -15.88 -37.84 -6.60
CA GLN A 112 -15.86 -37.04 -5.36
C GLN A 112 -14.60 -36.17 -5.24
N ARG A 113 -13.42 -36.72 -5.56
CA ARG A 113 -12.16 -35.94 -5.52
C ARG A 113 -12.16 -34.83 -6.56
N ASN A 114 -12.71 -35.08 -7.75
CA ASN A 114 -12.82 -34.05 -8.78
C ASN A 114 -13.71 -32.88 -8.31
N ILE A 115 -14.87 -33.17 -7.72
CA ILE A 115 -15.74 -32.12 -7.14
C ILE A 115 -15.01 -31.34 -6.08
N LYS A 116 -14.33 -32.02 -5.17
CA LYS A 116 -13.54 -31.36 -4.11
C LYS A 116 -12.42 -30.46 -4.64
N LEU A 117 -11.73 -30.89 -5.70
CA LEU A 117 -10.70 -30.07 -6.34
C LEU A 117 -11.30 -28.82 -7.02
N GLN A 118 -12.48 -28.95 -7.63
CA GLN A 118 -13.20 -27.80 -8.18
C GLN A 118 -13.60 -26.79 -7.09
N GLU A 119 -14.11 -27.29 -5.96
CA GLU A 119 -14.41 -26.43 -4.80
C GLU A 119 -13.15 -25.75 -4.25
N GLN A 120 -12.03 -26.47 -4.11
CA GLN A 120 -10.77 -25.90 -3.68
C GLN A 120 -10.27 -24.82 -4.64
N GLN A 121 -10.41 -25.03 -5.96
CA GLN A 121 -10.07 -24.04 -6.98
C GLN A 121 -10.93 -22.79 -6.84
N ASN A 122 -12.25 -22.94 -6.69
CA ASN A 122 -13.16 -21.81 -6.52
C ASN A 122 -12.84 -21.03 -5.23
N ASN A 123 -12.61 -21.74 -4.13
CA ASN A 123 -12.22 -21.13 -2.86
C ASN A 123 -10.90 -20.38 -2.94
N PHE A 124 -9.91 -20.94 -3.68
CA PHE A 124 -8.63 -20.26 -3.92
C PHE A 124 -8.81 -18.98 -4.73
N ASN A 125 -9.60 -19.02 -5.80
CA ASN A 125 -9.86 -17.86 -6.65
C ASN A 125 -10.57 -16.74 -5.87
N ASN A 126 -11.60 -17.12 -5.08
CA ASN A 126 -12.34 -16.17 -4.25
C ASN A 126 -11.44 -15.55 -3.18
N TYR A 127 -10.60 -16.36 -2.53
CA TYR A 127 -9.64 -15.87 -1.55
C TYR A 127 -8.64 -14.89 -2.17
N ALA A 128 -8.07 -15.24 -3.33
CA ALA A 128 -7.12 -14.36 -4.02
C ALA A 128 -7.76 -13.02 -4.41
N ALA A 129 -8.99 -13.05 -4.95
CA ALA A 129 -9.73 -11.85 -5.31
C ALA A 129 -10.06 -10.97 -4.08
N GLN A 130 -10.52 -11.57 -2.99
CA GLN A 130 -10.80 -10.87 -1.74
C GLN A 130 -9.53 -10.22 -1.17
N LYS A 131 -8.39 -10.92 -1.19
CA LYS A 131 -7.14 -10.37 -0.68
C LYS A 131 -6.57 -9.26 -1.56
N GLN A 132 -6.80 -9.32 -2.87
CA GLN A 132 -6.45 -8.23 -3.77
C GLN A 132 -7.26 -6.96 -3.45
N GLN A 133 -8.54 -7.10 -3.17
CA GLN A 133 -9.39 -5.99 -2.76
C GLN A 133 -8.94 -5.41 -1.40
N GLU A 134 -8.65 -6.28 -0.43
CA GLU A 134 -8.15 -5.87 0.88
C GLU A 134 -6.85 -5.03 0.79
N ILE A 135 -5.92 -5.42 -0.09
CA ILE A 135 -4.70 -4.64 -0.35
C ILE A 135 -5.04 -3.26 -0.90
N ALA A 136 -5.95 -3.17 -1.85
CA ALA A 136 -6.36 -1.89 -2.44
C ALA A 136 -7.03 -0.98 -1.40
N GLU A 137 -7.88 -1.52 -0.54
CA GLU A 137 -8.52 -0.80 0.55
C GLU A 137 -7.49 -0.29 1.57
N GLU A 138 -6.52 -1.11 1.98
CA GLU A 138 -5.45 -0.69 2.89
C GLU A 138 -4.59 0.42 2.31
N GLN A 139 -4.26 0.34 1.02
CA GLN A 139 -3.53 1.41 0.33
C GLN A 139 -4.32 2.71 0.33
N GLN A 140 -5.63 2.64 0.07
CA GLN A 140 -6.49 3.82 0.11
C GLN A 140 -6.58 4.42 1.53
N VAL A 141 -6.74 3.58 2.55
CA VAL A 141 -6.76 4.01 3.95
C VAL A 141 -5.44 4.67 4.33
N MET A 142 -4.31 4.08 3.95
CA MET A 142 -2.98 4.66 4.16
C MET A 142 -2.86 6.05 3.53
N MET A 143 -3.25 6.19 2.25
CA MET A 143 -3.18 7.47 1.56
C MET A 143 -4.08 8.54 2.18
N ASN A 144 -5.28 8.16 2.62
CA ASN A 144 -6.19 9.06 3.32
C ASN A 144 -5.59 9.53 4.65
N GLN A 145 -5.02 8.62 5.45
CA GLN A 145 -4.38 8.97 6.72
C GLN A 145 -3.21 9.93 6.54
N ILE A 146 -2.36 9.70 5.53
CA ILE A 146 -1.25 10.59 5.22
C ILE A 146 -1.78 11.96 4.76
N GLY A 147 -2.77 11.98 3.87
CA GLY A 147 -3.37 13.20 3.37
C GLY A 147 -4.02 14.03 4.48
N ASP A 148 -4.76 13.39 5.38
CA ASP A 148 -5.40 14.04 6.53
C ASP A 148 -4.37 14.62 7.50
N ALA A 149 -3.28 13.90 7.76
CA ALA A 149 -2.19 14.37 8.61
C ALA A 149 -1.50 15.61 8.00
N ILE A 150 -1.15 15.54 6.71
CA ILE A 150 -0.55 16.67 5.98
C ILE A 150 -1.49 17.87 6.00
N LYS A 151 -2.78 17.66 5.68
CA LYS A 151 -3.76 18.75 5.68
C LYS A 151 -3.91 19.39 7.06
N THR A 152 -4.05 18.59 8.09
CA THR A 152 -4.18 19.08 9.48
C THR A 152 -2.97 19.89 9.91
N PHE A 153 -1.78 19.44 9.55
CA PHE A 153 -0.54 20.19 9.82
C PHE A 153 -0.50 21.50 9.04
N LEU A 154 -0.81 21.47 7.73
CA LEU A 154 -0.81 22.68 6.90
C LEU A 154 -1.80 23.73 7.38
N ASP A 155 -2.96 23.34 7.88
CA ASP A 155 -3.95 24.27 8.44
C ASP A 155 -3.34 25.00 9.66
N LYS A 156 -2.69 24.29 10.60
CA LYS A 156 -2.00 24.88 11.76
C LYS A 156 -0.81 25.76 11.33
N PHE A 157 0.03 25.22 10.45
CA PHE A 157 1.19 25.92 9.93
C PHE A 157 0.80 27.27 9.29
N ASN A 158 -0.30 27.28 8.54
CA ASN A 158 -0.79 28.52 7.94
C ASN A 158 -1.49 29.46 8.93
N GLU A 159 -2.04 28.95 10.03
CA GLU A 159 -2.53 29.81 11.12
C GLU A 159 -1.41 30.65 11.75
N GLU A 160 -0.20 30.12 11.81
CA GLU A 160 0.98 30.79 12.36
C GLU A 160 1.63 31.74 11.36
N HIS A 161 1.85 31.30 10.12
CA HIS A 161 2.62 32.01 9.10
C HIS A 161 1.80 33.00 8.27
N LYS A 162 0.46 32.83 8.22
CA LYS A 162 -0.46 33.74 7.51
C LYS A 162 -0.21 33.89 6.01
N TYR A 163 0.19 32.81 5.34
CA TYR A 163 0.31 32.81 3.88
C TYR A 163 -1.04 32.95 3.22
N ALA A 164 -1.08 33.61 2.05
CA ALA A 164 -2.29 33.72 1.25
C ALA A 164 -2.70 32.38 0.63
N MET A 165 -1.70 31.55 0.29
CA MET A 165 -1.90 30.21 -0.32
C MET A 165 -0.66 29.36 -0.14
N ILE A 166 -0.86 28.06 0.11
CA ILE A 166 0.18 27.04 0.08
C ILE A 166 -0.14 26.08 -1.06
N ILE A 167 0.75 25.93 -2.03
CA ILE A 167 0.55 25.11 -3.22
C ILE A 167 1.39 23.84 -3.11
N ALA A 168 0.75 22.67 -3.20
CA ALA A 168 1.47 21.42 -3.35
C ALA A 168 1.94 21.25 -4.80
N THR A 169 3.21 20.93 -5.01
CA THR A 169 3.78 20.61 -6.31
C THR A 169 4.18 19.15 -6.38
N GLN A 170 4.30 18.61 -7.57
CA GLN A 170 4.86 17.29 -7.83
C GLN A 170 6.20 17.51 -8.56
N GLY A 171 7.30 17.41 -7.81
CA GLY A 171 8.61 17.90 -8.23
C GLY A 171 9.19 17.29 -9.51
N SER A 172 8.74 16.09 -9.91
CA SER A 172 9.38 15.34 -11.01
C SER A 172 8.54 15.21 -12.27
N VAL A 173 7.27 15.62 -12.27
CA VAL A 173 6.35 15.35 -13.37
C VAL A 173 5.76 16.64 -13.93
N LEU A 174 6.05 16.95 -15.17
CA LEU A 174 5.39 18.03 -15.90
C LEU A 174 4.11 17.50 -16.59
N PRO A 175 2.99 18.27 -16.58
CA PRO A 175 2.86 19.65 -16.09
C PRO A 175 2.64 19.71 -14.55
N ALA A 176 3.55 20.38 -13.84
CA ALA A 176 3.42 20.66 -12.42
C ALA A 176 2.65 21.98 -12.21
N PRO A 177 1.91 22.15 -11.08
CA PRO A 177 1.25 23.41 -10.74
C PRO A 177 2.23 24.59 -10.65
N VAL A 178 3.45 24.31 -10.19
CA VAL A 178 4.56 25.25 -10.17
C VAL A 178 5.74 24.58 -10.87
N ALA A 179 6.15 25.14 -12.03
CA ALA A 179 7.28 24.63 -12.79
C ALA A 179 8.62 25.21 -12.32
N THR A 180 8.59 26.42 -11.76
CA THR A 180 9.73 27.11 -11.16
C THR A 180 9.20 28.20 -10.23
N GLY A 181 9.96 28.52 -9.20
CA GLY A 181 9.62 29.56 -8.22
C GLY A 181 10.87 30.10 -7.55
N ASP A 182 10.69 31.16 -6.77
CA ASP A 182 11.74 31.69 -5.91
C ASP A 182 12.01 30.63 -4.81
N PRO A 183 13.27 30.22 -4.60
CA PRO A 183 13.62 29.31 -3.50
C PRO A 183 13.17 29.80 -2.12
N ASP A 184 13.09 31.13 -1.90
CA ASP A 184 12.62 31.72 -0.63
C ASP A 184 11.12 31.48 -0.40
N LEU A 185 10.38 31.03 -1.41
CA LEU A 185 8.96 30.64 -1.32
C LEU A 185 8.76 29.14 -1.18
N ASP A 186 9.82 28.34 -1.19
CA ASP A 186 9.80 26.90 -0.94
C ASP A 186 9.76 26.64 0.57
N VAL A 187 8.66 26.10 1.06
CA VAL A 187 8.47 25.77 2.48
C VAL A 187 8.53 24.26 2.75
N THR A 188 9.04 23.47 1.79
CA THR A 188 9.09 22.00 1.87
C THR A 188 9.82 21.53 3.12
N ASP A 189 11.01 22.07 3.40
CA ASP A 189 11.83 21.66 4.55
C ASP A 189 11.14 21.97 5.88
N ALA A 190 10.51 23.13 6.00
CA ALA A 190 9.77 23.53 7.20
C ALA A 190 8.54 22.64 7.43
N ILE A 191 7.77 22.36 6.38
CA ILE A 191 6.61 21.45 6.45
C ILE A 191 7.07 20.05 6.85
N LEU A 192 8.13 19.54 6.24
CA LEU A 192 8.64 18.19 6.51
C LEU A 192 9.17 18.08 7.95
N ALA A 193 9.94 19.06 8.42
CA ALA A 193 10.42 19.09 9.79
C ALA A 193 9.26 19.09 10.79
N GLY A 194 8.28 19.97 10.61
CA GLY A 194 7.13 20.05 11.51
C GLY A 194 6.24 18.80 11.49
N LEU A 195 6.00 18.19 10.33
CA LEU A 195 5.27 16.92 10.23
C LEU A 195 5.97 15.79 10.99
N ASN A 196 7.29 15.66 10.84
CA ASN A 196 8.07 14.64 11.52
C ASN A 196 8.12 14.88 13.02
N ASP A 197 8.25 16.11 13.48
CA ASP A 197 8.20 16.47 14.90
C ASP A 197 6.85 16.16 15.54
N GLU A 198 5.73 16.53 14.91
CA GLU A 198 4.39 16.18 15.39
C GLU A 198 4.21 14.65 15.47
N TYR A 199 4.70 13.93 14.47
CA TYR A 199 4.59 12.47 14.44
C TYR A 199 5.42 11.82 15.56
N ILE A 200 6.67 12.24 15.77
CA ILE A 200 7.54 11.74 16.86
C ILE A 200 6.89 12.03 18.23
N GLN A 201 6.36 13.22 18.43
CA GLN A 201 5.66 13.58 19.67
C GLN A 201 4.41 12.74 19.89
N SER A 202 3.65 12.42 18.85
CA SER A 202 2.48 11.56 18.92
C SER A 202 2.84 10.12 19.30
N LYS A 203 3.93 9.58 18.73
CA LYS A 203 4.46 8.25 19.11
C LYS A 203 4.95 8.22 20.56
N GLY A 204 5.63 9.26 21.02
CA GLY A 204 6.16 9.36 22.40
C GLY A 204 5.05 9.46 23.45
N LYS A 205 3.89 9.98 23.11
CA LYS A 205 2.71 10.09 24.00
C LYS A 205 1.84 8.83 24.03
N GLY A 206 2.29 7.71 23.45
CA GLY A 206 1.57 6.44 23.48
C GLY A 206 0.50 6.29 22.40
N GLY A 207 0.58 7.09 21.35
CA GLY A 207 -0.25 6.97 20.17
C GLY A 207 0.12 5.74 19.35
N LYS A 208 -0.43 4.57 19.74
CA LYS A 208 -0.56 3.47 18.80
C LYS A 208 -1.47 3.96 17.69
N ALA A 209 -0.97 4.05 16.46
CA ALA A 209 -1.84 4.17 15.31
C ALA A 209 -2.81 2.97 15.38
N ALA A 210 -4.04 3.22 15.84
CA ALA A 210 -5.05 2.19 15.87
C ALA A 210 -5.40 1.86 14.43
N PRO A 211 -5.34 0.58 14.01
CA PRO A 211 -5.97 0.20 12.76
C PRO A 211 -7.44 0.58 12.89
N ALA A 212 -7.96 1.31 11.90
CA ALA A 212 -9.38 1.60 11.81
C ALA A 212 -10.12 0.26 11.79
N THR A 213 -10.70 -0.12 12.92
CA THR A 213 -11.66 -1.21 13.00
C THR A 213 -12.86 -0.79 12.17
N ALA A 214 -13.08 -1.49 11.05
CA ALA A 214 -14.36 -1.48 10.38
C ALA A 214 -15.40 -1.90 11.43
N GLU A 215 -16.26 -0.97 11.82
CA GLU A 215 -17.47 -1.30 12.55
C GLU A 215 -18.33 -2.20 11.67
N GLU A 216 -18.40 -3.47 12.04
CA GLU A 216 -19.47 -4.37 11.60
C GLU A 216 -20.81 -3.74 12.03
N SER A 217 -21.50 -3.14 11.06
CA SER A 217 -22.91 -2.82 11.24
C SER A 217 -23.71 -4.13 11.16
N GLU A 218 -23.88 -4.78 12.31
CA GLU A 218 -24.99 -5.71 12.48
C GLU A 218 -26.29 -4.95 12.34
N THR A 219 -26.97 -5.13 11.22
CA THR A 219 -28.39 -4.83 11.07
C THR A 219 -29.18 -6.10 11.22
N LYS A 220 -30.02 -6.07 12.19
CA LYS A 220 -31.08 -6.97 12.62
C LYS A 220 -32.09 -7.30 11.51
#